data_40ed0837073ee63004bc8cb80270456d
#
_entry.id   40ed0837073ee63004bc8cb80270456d
#
_cell.length_a   1.000
_cell.length_b   1.000
_cell.length_c   1.000
_cell.angle_alpha   90.00
_cell.angle_beta   90.00
_cell.angle_gamma   90.00
#
_symmetry.space_group_name_H-M   'P 1'
#
loop_
_entity.id
_entity.type
_entity.pdbx_description
1 polymer ?
#
loop_
_entity_poly.entity_id
_entity_poly.type
_entity_poly.pdbx_seq_one_letter_code
_entity_poly.pdbx_strand_id
1 'polypeptide(L)'
;MSDVEVTPEAQPQLHGCPLSDSRGQTVVHPTRAQYVALMKKLLDGGYAMCSDLTATDYLTHSGRTLPEGIEPERFEIVVNLTAIATRDRIRVRVQVPESDPFIASLFDLWPGTEAMEREVFDMFGISFDGHPDLTRILMPEDWDGHPLRKDYSIGRIPVQFKGSNS
;
A
#
# COMPACT_ATOMS: atom_id res chain seq x y z
N MET A 1 -43.82 -9.93 -23.37
CA MET A 1 -42.43 -9.53 -23.29
C MET A 1 -42.15 -9.37 -21.80
N SER A 2 -41.49 -10.37 -21.22
CA SER A 2 -41.21 -10.37 -19.79
C SER A 2 -39.85 -9.69 -19.60
N ASP A 3 -39.85 -8.53 -18.97
CA ASP A 3 -38.63 -7.85 -18.54
C ASP A 3 -37.98 -8.74 -17.48
N VAL A 4 -36.85 -9.34 -17.84
CA VAL A 4 -35.99 -10.02 -16.89
C VAL A 4 -35.26 -8.92 -16.10
N GLU A 5 -35.77 -8.68 -14.91
CA GLU A 5 -35.13 -7.82 -13.94
C GLU A 5 -33.76 -8.46 -13.55
N VAL A 6 -32.67 -7.98 -14.17
CA VAL A 6 -31.33 -8.39 -13.84
C VAL A 6 -31.00 -7.79 -12.47
N THR A 7 -31.17 -8.59 -11.43
CA THR A 7 -30.69 -8.24 -10.08
C THR A 7 -29.17 -8.06 -10.18
N PRO A 8 -28.61 -6.91 -9.79
CA PRO A 8 -27.16 -6.71 -9.83
C PRO A 8 -26.50 -7.76 -8.93
N GLU A 9 -25.61 -8.55 -9.51
CA GLU A 9 -24.84 -9.55 -8.80
C GLU A 9 -24.03 -8.87 -7.69
N ALA A 10 -24.23 -9.27 -6.44
CA ALA A 10 -23.58 -8.62 -5.29
C ALA A 10 -22.05 -8.71 -5.46
N GLN A 11 -21.36 -7.58 -5.34
CA GLN A 11 -19.89 -7.52 -5.42
C GLN A 11 -19.26 -8.49 -4.42
N PRO A 12 -18.30 -9.34 -4.84
CA PRO A 12 -17.63 -10.26 -3.94
C PRO A 12 -16.88 -9.51 -2.82
N GLN A 13 -16.94 -10.04 -1.60
CA GLN A 13 -16.33 -9.42 -0.42
C GLN A 13 -15.60 -10.45 0.44
N LEU A 14 -14.55 -10.00 1.12
CA LEU A 14 -13.85 -10.75 2.17
C LEU A 14 -13.81 -9.90 3.44
N HIS A 15 -14.39 -10.44 4.53
CA HIS A 15 -14.50 -9.74 5.82
C HIS A 15 -15.14 -8.34 5.73
N GLY A 16 -16.09 -8.14 4.79
CA GLY A 16 -16.77 -6.87 4.57
C GLY A 16 -15.98 -5.86 3.73
N CYS A 17 -14.86 -6.28 3.14
CA CYS A 17 -14.08 -5.48 2.21
C CYS A 17 -14.26 -5.97 0.77
N PRO A 18 -14.42 -5.07 -0.20
CA PRO A 18 -14.56 -5.44 -1.61
C PRO A 18 -13.37 -6.23 -2.13
N LEU A 19 -13.66 -7.16 -3.04
CA LEU A 19 -12.65 -7.96 -3.75
C LEU A 19 -12.54 -7.56 -5.21
N SER A 20 -11.35 -7.72 -5.75
CA SER A 20 -11.09 -7.75 -7.18
C SER A 20 -10.12 -8.86 -7.54
N ASP A 21 -10.01 -9.18 -8.82
CA ASP A 21 -8.97 -10.05 -9.35
C ASP A 21 -7.91 -9.24 -10.08
N SER A 22 -6.66 -9.58 -9.85
CA SER A 22 -5.54 -9.03 -10.60
C SER A 22 -4.67 -10.17 -11.13
N ARG A 23 -4.94 -10.59 -12.36
CA ARG A 23 -4.20 -11.67 -13.05
C ARG A 23 -4.22 -13.00 -12.27
N GLY A 24 -5.40 -13.36 -11.75
CA GLY A 24 -5.59 -14.57 -10.96
C GLY A 24 -5.17 -14.45 -9.49
N GLN A 25 -4.79 -13.26 -9.04
CA GLN A 25 -4.52 -13.00 -7.64
C GLN A 25 -5.68 -12.25 -6.98
N THR A 26 -6.17 -12.77 -5.87
CA THR A 26 -7.19 -12.10 -5.06
C THR A 26 -6.64 -10.82 -4.46
N VAL A 27 -7.37 -9.72 -4.67
CA VAL A 27 -7.07 -8.40 -4.13
C VAL A 27 -8.22 -7.94 -3.23
N VAL A 28 -7.91 -7.50 -2.03
CA VAL A 28 -8.87 -6.97 -1.04
C VAL A 28 -8.67 -5.46 -0.90
N HIS A 29 -9.77 -4.73 -0.87
CA HIS A 29 -9.76 -3.26 -0.80
C HIS A 29 -10.45 -2.76 0.48
N PRO A 30 -9.76 -2.75 1.64
CA PRO A 30 -10.27 -2.10 2.84
C PRO A 30 -10.17 -0.58 2.74
N THR A 31 -11.04 0.10 3.48
CA THR A 31 -10.80 1.50 3.86
C THR A 31 -9.69 1.58 4.91
N ARG A 32 -9.10 2.76 5.15
CA ARG A 32 -8.11 2.95 6.22
C ARG A 32 -8.65 2.54 7.60
N ALA A 33 -9.94 2.79 7.86
CA ALA A 33 -10.58 2.40 9.12
C ALA A 33 -10.72 0.88 9.29
N GLN A 34 -10.90 0.14 8.20
CA GLN A 34 -11.01 -1.31 8.20
C GLN A 34 -9.65 -2.03 8.18
N TYR A 35 -8.57 -1.31 7.84
CA TYR A 35 -7.28 -1.89 7.50
C TYR A 35 -6.73 -2.81 8.59
N VAL A 36 -6.51 -2.31 9.80
CA VAL A 36 -5.91 -3.11 10.89
C VAL A 36 -6.80 -4.30 11.27
N ALA A 37 -8.13 -4.10 11.31
CA ALA A 37 -9.06 -5.17 11.63
C ALA A 37 -9.05 -6.29 10.58
N LEU A 38 -8.98 -5.93 9.29
CA LEU A 38 -8.81 -6.89 8.21
C LEU A 38 -7.48 -7.64 8.34
N MET A 39 -6.38 -6.91 8.56
CA MET A 39 -5.05 -7.50 8.64
C MET A 39 -4.93 -8.51 9.79
N LYS A 40 -5.53 -8.23 10.96
CA LYS A 40 -5.63 -9.20 12.06
C LYS A 40 -6.36 -10.47 11.65
N LYS A 41 -7.50 -10.34 10.96
CA LYS A 41 -8.26 -11.51 10.49
C LYS A 41 -7.49 -12.33 9.46
N LEU A 42 -6.70 -11.69 8.60
CA LEU A 42 -5.85 -12.40 7.64
C LEU A 42 -4.70 -13.13 8.35
N LEU A 43 -4.09 -12.53 9.36
CA LEU A 43 -3.07 -13.19 10.19
C LEU A 43 -3.65 -14.42 10.90
N ASP A 44 -4.80 -14.28 11.55
CA ASP A 44 -5.51 -15.37 12.21
C ASP A 44 -5.94 -16.45 11.21
N GLY A 45 -6.23 -16.07 9.97
CA GLY A 45 -6.54 -16.96 8.85
C GLY A 45 -5.32 -17.68 8.23
N GLY A 46 -4.13 -17.51 8.80
CA GLY A 46 -2.92 -18.24 8.40
C GLY A 46 -2.00 -17.49 7.44
N TYR A 47 -2.28 -16.25 7.08
CA TYR A 47 -1.36 -15.39 6.30
C TYR A 47 -0.22 -14.86 7.18
N ALA A 48 0.63 -15.76 7.64
CA ALA A 48 1.67 -15.49 8.62
C ALA A 48 2.87 -14.69 8.08
N MET A 49 3.00 -14.54 6.78
CA MET A 49 4.12 -13.86 6.15
C MET A 49 3.66 -12.62 5.39
N CYS A 50 4.15 -11.45 5.77
CA CYS A 50 4.13 -10.27 4.94
C CYS A 50 5.32 -10.36 3.96
N SER A 51 5.01 -10.66 2.70
CA SER A 51 6.04 -10.86 1.68
C SER A 51 6.56 -9.54 1.14
N ASP A 52 5.72 -8.51 1.14
CA ASP A 52 6.06 -7.18 0.64
C ASP A 52 5.05 -6.14 1.12
N LEU A 53 5.53 -4.92 1.39
CA LEU A 53 4.74 -3.74 1.65
C LEU A 53 5.37 -2.58 0.89
N THR A 54 4.60 -1.92 0.04
CA THR A 54 5.06 -0.79 -0.76
C THR A 54 3.94 0.22 -0.99
N ALA A 55 4.24 1.31 -1.71
CA ALA A 55 3.26 2.30 -2.12
C ALA A 55 3.31 2.58 -3.62
N THR A 56 2.23 3.15 -4.13
CA THR A 56 2.13 3.65 -5.49
C THR A 56 1.60 5.08 -5.47
N ASP A 57 2.20 5.98 -6.25
CA ASP A 57 1.70 7.32 -6.52
C ASP A 57 0.96 7.34 -7.87
N TYR A 58 -0.33 7.65 -7.84
CA TYR A 58 -1.21 7.69 -9.01
C TYR A 58 -1.44 9.10 -9.56
N LEU A 59 -0.65 10.10 -9.17
CA LEU A 59 -0.79 11.49 -9.60
C LEU A 59 -0.96 11.62 -11.12
N THR A 60 -0.23 10.83 -11.89
CA THR A 60 -0.23 10.87 -13.37
C THR A 60 -1.08 9.77 -14.02
N HIS A 61 -1.82 8.98 -13.23
CA HIS A 61 -2.61 7.84 -13.70
C HIS A 61 -4.04 7.89 -13.17
N SER A 62 -4.89 8.63 -13.86
CA SER A 62 -6.29 8.87 -13.45
C SER A 62 -7.29 7.79 -13.90
N GLY A 63 -6.92 6.91 -14.82
CA GLY A 63 -7.82 5.96 -15.48
C GLY A 63 -7.94 4.57 -14.82
N ARG A 64 -7.55 4.40 -13.55
CA ARG A 64 -7.67 3.11 -12.88
C ARG A 64 -9.09 2.82 -12.41
N THR A 65 -9.49 1.56 -12.51
CA THR A 65 -10.78 1.08 -12.01
C THR A 65 -10.58 0.46 -10.63
N LEU A 66 -11.39 0.89 -9.67
CA LEU A 66 -11.48 0.33 -8.32
C LEU A 66 -12.85 -0.31 -8.12
N PRO A 67 -13.00 -1.24 -7.16
CA PRO A 67 -14.30 -1.78 -6.79
C PRO A 67 -15.27 -0.68 -6.33
N GLU A 68 -16.57 -0.94 -6.48
CA GLU A 68 -17.61 -0.03 -6.02
C GLU A 68 -17.45 0.28 -4.52
N GLY A 69 -17.63 1.55 -4.16
CA GLY A 69 -17.47 2.03 -2.77
C GLY A 69 -16.03 2.32 -2.36
N ILE A 70 -15.06 2.15 -3.25
CA ILE A 70 -13.67 2.55 -3.00
C ILE A 70 -13.35 3.79 -3.85
N GLU A 71 -13.19 4.92 -3.18
CA GLU A 71 -12.82 6.16 -3.84
C GLU A 71 -11.31 6.16 -4.17
N PRO A 72 -10.93 6.53 -5.40
CA PRO A 72 -9.53 6.59 -5.80
C PRO A 72 -8.82 7.78 -5.14
N GLU A 73 -7.67 7.52 -4.51
CA GLU A 73 -6.83 8.53 -3.89
C GLU A 73 -5.46 8.60 -4.61
N ARG A 74 -4.67 9.64 -4.33
CA ARG A 74 -3.36 9.81 -4.94
C ARG A 74 -2.44 8.64 -4.62
N PHE A 75 -2.37 8.25 -3.36
CA PHE A 75 -1.51 7.15 -2.93
C PHE A 75 -2.29 5.87 -2.66
N GLU A 76 -1.61 4.76 -2.84
CA GLU A 76 -2.14 3.45 -2.50
C GLU A 76 -1.04 2.64 -1.83
N ILE A 77 -1.33 2.13 -0.63
CA ILE A 77 -0.48 1.13 0.02
C ILE A 77 -0.84 -0.25 -0.51
N VAL A 78 0.16 -1.02 -0.89
CA VAL A 78 0.03 -2.38 -1.40
C VAL A 78 0.76 -3.33 -0.48
N VAL A 79 0.04 -4.28 0.10
CA VAL A 79 0.60 -5.32 0.98
C VAL A 79 0.36 -6.69 0.37
N ASN A 80 1.40 -7.49 0.25
CA ASN A 80 1.31 -8.87 -0.22
C ASN A 80 1.53 -9.82 0.96
N LEU A 81 0.52 -10.64 1.25
CA LEU A 81 0.58 -11.64 2.31
C LEU A 81 0.61 -13.05 1.72
N THR A 82 1.31 -13.96 2.41
CA THR A 82 1.43 -15.35 2.02
C THR A 82 1.08 -16.27 3.20
N ALA A 83 0.18 -17.22 2.95
CA ALA A 83 -0.09 -18.34 3.83
C ALA A 83 0.85 -19.50 3.44
N ILE A 84 1.90 -19.73 4.21
CA ILE A 84 2.96 -20.68 3.86
C ILE A 84 2.44 -22.11 3.77
N ALA A 85 1.52 -22.47 4.67
CA ALA A 85 0.97 -23.84 4.75
C ALA A 85 0.14 -24.23 3.51
N THR A 86 -0.67 -23.31 2.99
CA THR A 86 -1.53 -23.52 1.81
C THR A 86 -0.90 -23.01 0.52
N ARG A 87 0.16 -22.19 0.60
CA ARG A 87 0.80 -21.46 -0.51
C ARG A 87 -0.12 -20.40 -1.14
N ASP A 88 -1.21 -20.03 -0.45
CA ASP A 88 -2.09 -18.97 -0.90
C ASP A 88 -1.45 -17.60 -0.75
N ARG A 89 -1.77 -16.74 -1.68
CA ARG A 89 -1.34 -15.33 -1.66
C ARG A 89 -2.54 -14.41 -1.76
N ILE A 90 -2.51 -13.34 -0.99
CA ILE A 90 -3.53 -12.30 -1.05
C ILE A 90 -2.84 -10.93 -1.09
N ARG A 91 -3.41 -10.03 -1.87
CA ARG A 91 -2.95 -8.64 -1.93
C ARG A 91 -3.99 -7.75 -1.27
N VAL A 92 -3.53 -6.84 -0.44
CA VAL A 92 -4.36 -5.80 0.17
C VAL A 92 -3.96 -4.46 -0.42
N ARG A 93 -4.93 -3.67 -0.89
CA ARG A 93 -4.71 -2.34 -1.49
C ARG A 93 -5.56 -1.32 -0.75
N VAL A 94 -4.90 -0.33 -0.16
CA VAL A 94 -5.55 0.71 0.67
C VAL A 94 -5.29 2.07 0.07
N GLN A 95 -6.36 2.84 -0.13
CA GLN A 95 -6.27 4.20 -0.64
C GLN A 95 -5.85 5.15 0.47
N VAL A 96 -4.89 6.03 0.16
CA VAL A 96 -4.36 7.04 1.10
C VAL A 96 -4.39 8.41 0.43
N PRO A 97 -5.15 9.38 0.98
CA PRO A 97 -5.27 10.71 0.39
C PRO A 97 -3.99 11.53 0.56
N GLU A 98 -3.72 12.38 -0.42
CA GLU A 98 -2.60 13.32 -0.36
C GLU A 98 -2.72 14.33 0.79
N SER A 99 -3.95 14.76 1.09
CA SER A 99 -4.23 15.73 2.15
C SER A 99 -3.96 15.20 3.56
N ASP A 100 -3.89 13.87 3.71
CA ASP A 100 -3.73 13.18 4.98
C ASP A 100 -2.97 11.87 4.77
N PRO A 101 -1.66 11.94 4.41
CA PRO A 101 -0.87 10.81 3.96
C PRO A 101 -0.36 9.97 5.13
N PHE A 102 -1.27 9.26 5.81
CA PHE A 102 -0.90 8.33 6.87
C PHE A 102 -1.75 7.06 6.86
N ILE A 103 -1.23 5.98 7.44
CA ILE A 103 -1.91 4.71 7.67
C ILE A 103 -1.38 4.09 8.96
N ALA A 104 -2.12 3.17 9.56
CA ALA A 104 -1.62 2.42 10.73
C ALA A 104 -0.48 1.49 10.34
N SER A 105 0.54 1.38 11.20
CA SER A 105 1.64 0.42 11.05
C SER A 105 1.16 -1.03 11.21
N LEU A 106 1.78 -1.94 10.51
CA LEU A 106 1.59 -3.39 10.68
C LEU A 106 2.69 -4.03 11.53
N PHE A 107 3.58 -3.24 12.10
CA PHE A 107 4.73 -3.75 12.87
C PHE A 107 4.32 -4.73 13.97
N ASP A 108 3.26 -4.43 14.71
CA ASP A 108 2.77 -5.31 15.80
C ASP A 108 2.23 -6.65 15.29
N LEU A 109 1.81 -6.73 14.02
CA LEU A 109 1.30 -7.96 13.40
C LEU A 109 2.40 -8.72 12.68
N TRP A 110 3.25 -8.00 11.95
CA TRP A 110 4.39 -8.55 11.21
C TRP A 110 5.62 -7.66 11.44
N PRO A 111 6.46 -7.94 12.43
CA PRO A 111 7.65 -7.11 12.70
C PRO A 111 8.59 -6.93 11.50
N GLY A 112 8.55 -7.82 10.52
CA GLY A 112 9.31 -7.69 9.28
C GLY A 112 8.89 -6.52 8.38
N THR A 113 7.77 -5.83 8.66
CA THR A 113 7.35 -4.63 7.91
C THR A 113 8.12 -3.37 8.32
N GLU A 114 8.89 -3.40 9.40
CA GLU A 114 9.64 -2.24 9.93
C GLU A 114 10.41 -1.50 8.83
N ALA A 115 11.28 -2.17 8.13
CA ALA A 115 12.09 -1.56 7.06
C ALA A 115 11.26 -1.17 5.82
N MET A 116 10.22 -1.95 5.49
CA MET A 116 9.35 -1.67 4.35
C MET A 116 8.52 -0.40 4.58
N GLU A 117 7.99 -0.21 5.77
CA GLU A 117 7.24 0.99 6.15
C GLU A 117 8.14 2.23 6.17
N ARG A 118 9.38 2.10 6.64
CA ARG A 118 10.38 3.18 6.57
C ARG A 118 10.72 3.53 5.12
N GLU A 119 10.84 2.56 4.23
CA GLU A 119 11.06 2.81 2.81
C GLU A 119 9.89 3.61 2.20
N VAL A 120 8.65 3.23 2.48
CA VAL A 120 7.48 3.96 2.01
C VAL A 120 7.44 5.38 2.58
N PHE A 121 7.71 5.55 3.86
CA PHE A 121 7.83 6.87 4.48
C PHE A 121 8.91 7.71 3.79
N ASP A 122 10.09 7.17 3.59
CA ASP A 122 11.23 7.86 2.99
C ASP A 122 10.95 8.26 1.54
N MET A 123 10.42 7.34 0.74
CA MET A 123 10.25 7.52 -0.71
C MET A 123 8.97 8.27 -1.10
N PHE A 124 7.89 8.16 -0.32
CA PHE A 124 6.57 8.73 -0.65
C PHE A 124 6.08 9.77 0.36
N GLY A 125 6.65 9.82 1.58
CA GLY A 125 6.20 10.70 2.65
C GLY A 125 4.87 10.27 3.27
N ILE A 126 4.56 8.99 3.28
CA ILE A 126 3.40 8.42 3.94
C ILE A 126 3.82 7.97 5.34
N SER A 127 3.16 8.49 6.38
CA SER A 127 3.46 8.15 7.77
C SER A 127 2.76 6.85 8.21
N PHE A 128 3.38 6.13 9.12
CA PHE A 128 2.84 4.89 9.70
C PHE A 128 2.62 5.08 11.21
N ASP A 129 1.36 5.19 11.60
CA ASP A 129 0.99 5.37 13.02
C ASP A 129 1.24 4.08 13.81
N GLY A 130 1.96 4.20 14.92
CA GLY A 130 2.39 3.05 15.72
C GLY A 130 3.70 2.40 15.27
N HIS A 131 4.39 2.93 14.26
CA HIS A 131 5.73 2.44 13.89
C HIS A 131 6.76 2.76 14.99
N PRO A 132 7.63 1.81 15.39
CA PRO A 132 8.56 2.00 16.51
C PRO A 132 9.63 3.06 16.26
N ASP A 133 10.09 3.23 15.03
CA ASP A 133 11.14 4.19 14.64
C ASP A 133 11.00 4.58 13.16
N LEU A 134 10.14 5.57 12.89
CA LEU A 134 9.84 6.02 11.53
C LEU A 134 10.88 7.06 11.07
N THR A 135 12.10 6.60 10.82
CA THR A 135 13.20 7.39 10.26
C THR A 135 13.48 7.01 8.82
N ARG A 136 14.19 7.87 8.08
CA ARG A 136 14.60 7.55 6.70
C ARG A 136 15.53 6.33 6.67
N ILE A 137 15.52 5.56 5.59
CA ILE A 137 16.33 4.34 5.44
C ILE A 137 17.19 4.35 4.18
N LEU A 138 16.72 4.93 3.09
CA LEU A 138 17.43 4.99 1.79
C LEU A 138 18.09 6.34 1.56
N MET A 139 17.41 7.43 1.93
CA MET A 139 17.93 8.78 1.78
C MET A 139 18.60 9.25 3.06
N PRO A 140 19.58 10.18 3.00
CA PRO A 140 20.13 10.86 4.17
C PRO A 140 19.02 11.56 4.96
N GLU A 141 19.22 11.74 6.28
CA GLU A 141 18.23 12.38 7.15
C GLU A 141 17.91 13.84 6.75
N ASP A 142 18.88 14.53 6.18
CA ASP A 142 18.81 15.91 5.70
C ASP A 142 18.31 16.04 4.24
N TRP A 143 17.90 14.92 3.62
CA TRP A 143 17.38 14.95 2.24
C TRP A 143 16.02 15.63 2.18
N ASP A 144 15.86 16.56 1.22
CA ASP A 144 14.62 17.29 1.00
C ASP A 144 13.73 16.56 -0.04
N GLY A 145 12.50 16.24 0.35
CA GLY A 145 11.48 15.62 -0.48
C GLY A 145 11.49 14.09 -0.47
N HIS A 146 10.66 13.53 -1.38
CA HIS A 146 10.37 12.11 -1.46
C HIS A 146 10.53 11.62 -2.90
N PRO A 147 11.63 10.91 -3.21
CA PRO A 147 12.08 10.65 -4.58
C PRO A 147 11.14 9.82 -5.46
N LEU A 148 10.24 9.02 -4.89
CA LEU A 148 9.29 8.20 -5.68
C LEU A 148 7.95 8.89 -5.94
N ARG A 149 7.73 10.10 -5.41
CA ARG A 149 6.58 10.90 -5.82
C ARG A 149 6.70 11.33 -7.28
N LYS A 150 5.58 11.29 -8.02
CA LYS A 150 5.54 11.62 -9.46
C LYS A 150 5.82 13.09 -9.76
N ASP A 151 5.62 13.96 -8.80
CA ASP A 151 5.92 15.40 -8.85
C ASP A 151 7.34 15.75 -8.32
N TYR A 152 8.12 14.75 -7.90
CA TYR A 152 9.51 14.98 -7.50
C TYR A 152 10.39 15.23 -8.72
N SER A 153 11.15 16.35 -8.69
CA SER A 153 11.99 16.75 -9.80
C SER A 153 13.29 15.94 -9.86
N ILE A 154 13.46 15.14 -10.91
CA ILE A 154 14.67 14.34 -11.16
C ILE A 154 15.93 15.23 -11.33
N GLY A 155 15.78 16.49 -11.77
CA GLY A 155 16.89 17.43 -11.96
C GLY A 155 17.47 18.04 -10.68
N ARG A 156 16.93 17.74 -9.50
CA ARG A 156 17.42 18.22 -8.20
C ARG A 156 18.47 17.36 -7.55
N ILE A 157 18.89 16.25 -8.15
CA ILE A 157 19.96 15.40 -7.61
C ILE A 157 21.29 16.11 -7.87
N PRO A 158 21.96 16.71 -6.87
CA PRO A 158 23.30 17.26 -7.07
C PRO A 158 24.26 16.09 -7.30
N VAL A 159 24.71 15.91 -8.53
CA VAL A 159 25.76 14.95 -8.85
C VAL A 159 27.08 15.52 -8.30
N GLN A 160 27.45 15.12 -7.11
CA GLN A 160 28.78 15.43 -6.56
C GLN A 160 29.76 14.38 -7.08
N PHE A 161 30.50 14.74 -8.13
CA PHE A 161 31.72 14.00 -8.45
C PHE A 161 32.77 14.34 -7.38
N LYS A 162 33.10 13.41 -6.52
CA LYS A 162 34.28 13.52 -5.66
C LYS A 162 35.50 13.47 -6.57
N GLY A 163 36.05 14.65 -6.90
CA GLY A 163 37.33 14.71 -7.58
C GLY A 163 38.38 14.00 -6.71
N SER A 164 39.08 13.02 -7.28
CA SER A 164 40.27 12.45 -6.65
C SER A 164 41.32 13.58 -6.59
N ASN A 165 41.56 14.13 -5.41
CA ASN A 165 42.74 14.89 -5.16
C ASN A 165 43.94 13.95 -5.18
N SER A 166 44.75 14.05 -6.24
CA SER A 166 46.09 13.49 -6.34
C SER A 166 47.01 14.23 -5.38
#